data_3944bc59b3426fadebbfefb9e02b43b2
#
_entry.id   3944bc59b3426fadebbfefb9e02b43b2
#
_cell.length_a   1.000
_cell.length_b   1.000
_cell.length_c   1.000
_cell.angle_alpha   90.00
_cell.angle_beta   90.00
_cell.angle_gamma   90.00
#
_symmetry.space_group_name_H-M   'P 1'
#
loop_
_entity.id
_entity.type
_entity.pdbx_description
1 polymer ?
#
loop_
_entity_poly.entity_id
_entity_poly.type
_entity_poly.pdbx_seq_one_letter_code
_entity_poly.pdbx_strand_id
1 'polypeptide(L)'
;MLRALEEGIDEICWLICKKVYLERSHPVFEDHSVYQLFRIYCLLAETEPDATDAYLVSMHGDEVARIASHLVMSLGLQWDATDFSALSAAIGMFRFPTFLAVLESKYSGGNTLDTVALTEAIDDLYQIYVENVVKKGYLMKKGFLLPTLRYFWFVLRPGELAYYKDSQQKEPSGLILLNANCWADALTNSGKPDRRFVLSTPEHRCIELVAEDHKGRLQWLAALQTAIQHSGEKIGYQRNLANQRRSLRQATKQEKEETKLELQHERQARVAAEIQARKLEALSKQECAKVQQLEDVKQKLELLLQEEKQALRDEEIVRSLQARVLREEWEKREQLEKLQEEQQKLLEMEKMKRLEFERMQRENERQLHDAGLRLQQLEAERQHLDTELRAACEKVKRAEEAQFLLEAQIVARPLRGGERIRRTQSFVPTTKERPLLEKLESSRPVTLQKNL
;
A
#
# COMPACT_ATOMS: atom_id res chain seq x y z
N MET A 1 0.75 -12.94 35.59
CA MET A 1 -0.67 -12.75 35.93
C MET A 1 -1.55 -12.63 34.66
N LEU A 2 -1.35 -11.65 33.78
CA LEU A 2 -2.17 -11.52 32.56
C LEU A 2 -2.16 -12.76 31.67
N ARG A 3 -0.99 -13.34 31.40
CA ARG A 3 -0.86 -14.57 30.56
C ARG A 3 -1.63 -15.74 31.15
N ALA A 4 -1.55 -15.98 32.46
CA ALA A 4 -2.30 -17.06 33.10
C ALA A 4 -3.81 -16.83 33.07
N LEU A 5 -4.27 -15.58 33.11
CA LEU A 5 -5.68 -15.22 32.95
C LEU A 5 -6.16 -15.49 31.50
N GLU A 6 -5.38 -15.11 30.52
CA GLU A 6 -5.69 -15.37 29.09
C GLU A 6 -5.73 -16.87 28.81
N GLU A 7 -4.75 -17.61 29.33
CA GLU A 7 -4.72 -19.07 29.20
C GLU A 7 -5.98 -19.68 29.81
N GLY A 8 -6.40 -19.26 31.00
CA GLY A 8 -7.62 -19.75 31.65
C GLY A 8 -8.89 -19.38 30.86
N ILE A 9 -8.96 -18.20 30.23
CA ILE A 9 -10.09 -17.81 29.37
C ILE A 9 -10.13 -18.71 28.15
N ASP A 10 -9.01 -18.89 27.46
CA ASP A 10 -8.93 -19.76 26.28
C ASP A 10 -9.32 -21.19 26.60
N GLU A 11 -8.89 -21.72 27.74
CA GLU A 11 -9.29 -23.06 28.20
C GLU A 11 -10.81 -23.19 28.45
N ILE A 12 -11.42 -22.19 29.09
CA ILE A 12 -12.87 -22.15 29.29
C ILE A 12 -13.60 -22.08 27.95
N CYS A 13 -13.17 -21.18 27.04
CA CYS A 13 -13.74 -21.10 25.70
C CYS A 13 -13.63 -22.42 24.95
N TRP A 14 -12.48 -23.09 25.04
CA TRP A 14 -12.28 -24.41 24.46
C TRP A 14 -13.22 -25.46 25.04
N LEU A 15 -13.36 -25.53 26.35
CA LEU A 15 -14.25 -26.46 27.01
C LEU A 15 -15.71 -26.30 26.56
N ILE A 16 -16.14 -25.07 26.24
CA ILE A 16 -17.49 -24.80 25.76
C ILE A 16 -17.68 -25.24 24.30
N CYS A 17 -16.71 -24.94 23.44
CA CYS A 17 -16.87 -25.14 22.01
C CYS A 17 -16.29 -26.45 21.47
N LYS A 18 -15.41 -27.13 22.21
CA LYS A 18 -14.63 -28.29 21.74
C LYS A 18 -15.50 -29.40 21.15
N LYS A 19 -16.69 -29.66 21.71
CA LYS A 19 -17.58 -30.71 21.27
C LYS A 19 -17.87 -30.61 19.75
N VAL A 20 -18.12 -29.41 19.26
CA VAL A 20 -18.41 -29.16 17.84
C VAL A 20 -17.23 -29.54 16.93
N TYR A 21 -16.01 -29.46 17.44
CA TYR A 21 -14.81 -29.72 16.65
C TYR A 21 -14.29 -31.15 16.79
N LEU A 22 -14.55 -31.81 17.92
CA LEU A 22 -14.05 -33.16 18.22
C LEU A 22 -15.01 -34.30 17.80
N GLU A 23 -16.31 -34.03 17.70
CA GLU A 23 -17.32 -35.03 17.28
C GLU A 23 -17.42 -35.19 15.75
N ARG A 24 -16.37 -34.89 15.01
CA ARG A 24 -16.37 -35.03 13.53
C ARG A 24 -16.12 -36.49 13.13
N SER A 25 -16.76 -36.92 12.04
CA SER A 25 -16.76 -38.31 11.59
C SER A 25 -15.39 -38.83 11.13
N HIS A 26 -14.47 -37.94 10.69
CA HIS A 26 -13.13 -38.29 10.24
C HIS A 26 -12.14 -37.16 10.60
N PRO A 27 -11.73 -37.08 11.87
CA PRO A 27 -10.77 -36.06 12.28
C PRO A 27 -9.39 -36.36 11.68
N VAL A 28 -8.78 -35.38 11.03
CA VAL A 28 -7.40 -35.47 10.53
C VAL A 28 -6.42 -35.19 11.64
N PHE A 29 -6.77 -34.23 12.49
CA PHE A 29 -5.96 -33.82 13.64
C PHE A 29 -6.43 -34.51 14.91
N GLU A 30 -5.49 -34.89 15.74
CA GLU A 30 -5.79 -35.38 17.09
C GLU A 30 -6.42 -34.24 17.93
N ASP A 31 -7.20 -34.63 18.96
CA ASP A 31 -7.88 -33.70 19.86
C ASP A 31 -6.93 -32.65 20.47
N HIS A 32 -5.75 -33.08 20.86
CA HIS A 32 -4.72 -32.21 21.39
C HIS A 32 -4.24 -31.21 20.37
N SER A 33 -4.00 -31.63 19.15
CA SER A 33 -3.57 -30.78 18.03
C SER A 33 -4.62 -29.73 17.65
N VAL A 34 -5.91 -30.12 17.70
CA VAL A 34 -7.02 -29.15 17.47
C VAL A 34 -7.04 -28.08 18.57
N TYR A 35 -6.80 -28.47 19.84
CA TYR A 35 -6.67 -27.51 20.92
C TYR A 35 -5.47 -26.57 20.73
N GLN A 36 -4.33 -27.08 20.34
CA GLN A 36 -3.16 -26.24 20.03
C GLN A 36 -3.41 -25.26 18.92
N LEU A 37 -4.06 -25.69 17.82
CA LEU A 37 -4.48 -24.81 16.73
C LEU A 37 -5.52 -23.77 17.18
N PHE A 38 -6.43 -24.15 18.09
CA PHE A 38 -7.37 -23.20 18.68
C PHE A 38 -6.64 -22.10 19.47
N ARG A 39 -5.64 -22.45 20.27
CA ARG A 39 -4.83 -21.50 21.03
C ARG A 39 -4.05 -20.55 20.12
N ILE A 40 -3.47 -21.07 19.04
CA ILE A 40 -2.80 -20.24 18.01
C ILE A 40 -3.81 -19.30 17.36
N TYR A 41 -5.01 -19.79 17.06
CA TYR A 41 -6.08 -18.99 16.50
C TYR A 41 -6.48 -17.83 17.43
N CYS A 42 -6.73 -18.11 18.71
CA CYS A 42 -7.07 -17.09 19.72
C CYS A 42 -5.98 -16.01 19.86
N LEU A 43 -4.72 -16.37 19.68
CA LEU A 43 -3.62 -15.43 19.72
C LEU A 43 -3.62 -14.45 18.53
N LEU A 44 -3.96 -14.95 17.33
CA LEU A 44 -3.79 -14.20 16.06
C LEU A 44 -5.10 -13.60 15.55
N ALA A 45 -6.25 -14.09 16.00
CA ALA A 45 -7.55 -13.61 15.58
C ALA A 45 -7.86 -12.22 16.14
N GLU A 46 -8.76 -11.53 15.46
CA GLU A 46 -9.21 -10.17 15.80
C GLU A 46 -10.73 -10.09 15.76
N THR A 47 -11.29 -9.14 16.49
CA THR A 47 -12.74 -8.86 16.43
C THR A 47 -13.05 -8.08 15.16
N GLU A 48 -14.09 -8.49 14.45
CA GLU A 48 -14.56 -7.76 13.26
C GLU A 48 -15.28 -6.48 13.69
N PRO A 49 -14.77 -5.30 13.30
CA PRO A 49 -15.36 -4.02 13.74
C PRO A 49 -16.74 -3.74 13.13
N ASP A 50 -17.04 -4.34 11.98
CA ASP A 50 -18.26 -4.10 11.21
C ASP A 50 -19.33 -5.21 11.40
N ALA A 51 -19.08 -6.17 12.28
CA ALA A 51 -20.04 -7.24 12.51
C ALA A 51 -21.25 -6.72 13.31
N THR A 52 -22.43 -7.05 12.84
CA THR A 52 -23.70 -6.82 13.59
C THR A 52 -23.69 -7.55 14.93
N ASP A 53 -22.94 -8.62 15.03
CA ASP A 53 -22.63 -9.35 16.26
C ASP A 53 -21.29 -8.87 16.84
N ALA A 54 -21.37 -8.11 17.93
CA ALA A 54 -20.22 -7.45 18.59
C ALA A 54 -19.08 -8.41 19.04
N TYR A 55 -19.26 -9.72 18.91
CA TYR A 55 -18.34 -10.76 19.38
C TYR A 55 -17.79 -11.65 18.27
N LEU A 56 -17.96 -11.26 17.02
CA LEU A 56 -17.44 -12.06 15.93
C LEU A 56 -15.92 -11.95 15.87
N VAL A 57 -15.26 -13.08 15.98
CA VAL A 57 -13.80 -13.21 15.97
C VAL A 57 -13.38 -13.94 14.70
N SER A 58 -12.46 -13.34 13.96
CA SER A 58 -11.94 -13.90 12.72
C SER A 58 -10.44 -13.65 12.59
N MET A 59 -9.76 -14.42 11.77
CA MET A 59 -8.34 -14.31 11.50
C MET A 59 -8.12 -13.87 10.07
N HIS A 60 -7.23 -12.91 9.88
CA HIS A 60 -6.87 -12.40 8.55
C HIS A 60 -6.13 -13.48 7.73
N GLY A 61 -6.39 -13.52 6.41
CA GLY A 61 -5.77 -14.50 5.51
C GLY A 61 -4.24 -14.54 5.54
N ASP A 62 -3.57 -13.42 5.76
CA ASP A 62 -2.10 -13.37 5.88
C ASP A 62 -1.59 -14.14 7.12
N GLU A 63 -2.32 -14.11 8.23
CA GLU A 63 -1.96 -14.88 9.42
C GLU A 63 -2.19 -16.36 9.18
N VAL A 64 -3.29 -16.71 8.50
CA VAL A 64 -3.54 -18.10 8.08
C VAL A 64 -2.45 -18.60 7.15
N ALA A 65 -2.03 -17.79 6.16
CA ALA A 65 -0.95 -18.12 5.26
C ALA A 65 0.37 -18.42 6.00
N ARG A 66 0.67 -17.64 7.04
CA ARG A 66 1.87 -17.86 7.88
C ARG A 66 1.84 -19.19 8.60
N ILE A 67 0.72 -19.49 9.26
CA ILE A 67 0.56 -20.76 9.96
C ILE A 67 0.63 -21.92 8.97
N ALA A 68 -0.13 -21.84 7.89
CA ALA A 68 -0.18 -22.89 6.88
C ALA A 68 1.18 -23.11 6.21
N SER A 69 1.90 -22.05 5.87
CA SER A 69 3.25 -22.17 5.29
C SER A 69 4.24 -22.79 6.25
N HIS A 70 4.19 -22.43 7.54
CA HIS A 70 5.04 -23.07 8.55
C HIS A 70 4.72 -24.54 8.70
N LEU A 71 3.43 -24.91 8.77
CA LEU A 71 2.99 -26.30 8.87
C LEU A 71 3.51 -27.12 7.68
N VAL A 72 3.29 -26.64 6.47
CA VAL A 72 3.71 -27.30 5.22
C VAL A 72 5.23 -27.48 5.17
N MET A 73 5.96 -26.43 5.50
CA MET A 73 7.43 -26.48 5.52
C MET A 73 7.97 -27.41 6.62
N SER A 74 7.32 -27.47 7.78
CA SER A 74 7.69 -28.41 8.86
C SER A 74 7.47 -29.85 8.45
N LEU A 75 6.49 -30.12 7.60
CA LEU A 75 6.22 -31.43 7.02
C LEU A 75 7.14 -31.76 5.82
N GLY A 76 8.07 -30.87 5.48
CA GLY A 76 8.96 -31.06 4.32
C GLY A 76 8.28 -30.87 2.95
N LEU A 77 7.07 -30.31 2.93
CA LEU A 77 6.30 -30.08 1.71
C LEU A 77 6.58 -28.68 1.15
N GLN A 78 6.32 -28.49 -0.14
CA GLN A 78 6.46 -27.18 -0.77
C GLN A 78 5.22 -26.33 -0.53
N TRP A 79 5.43 -25.08 -0.15
CA TRP A 79 4.37 -24.10 0.02
C TRP A 79 4.06 -23.40 -1.31
N ASP A 80 2.80 -23.47 -1.75
CA ASP A 80 2.30 -22.69 -2.88
C ASP A 80 1.55 -21.45 -2.38
N ALA A 81 2.23 -20.31 -2.45
CA ALA A 81 1.67 -19.02 -2.04
C ALA A 81 0.57 -18.52 -2.99
N THR A 82 0.63 -18.87 -4.28
CA THR A 82 -0.31 -18.38 -5.29
C THR A 82 -1.66 -19.04 -5.16
N ASP A 83 -1.68 -20.36 -4.97
CA ASP A 83 -2.88 -21.12 -4.72
C ASP A 83 -3.57 -20.72 -3.42
N PHE A 84 -2.79 -20.51 -2.35
CA PHE A 84 -3.35 -20.03 -1.08
C PHE A 84 -3.89 -18.59 -1.21
N SER A 85 -3.22 -17.72 -1.96
CA SER A 85 -3.67 -16.34 -2.18
C SER A 85 -5.04 -16.28 -2.87
N ALA A 86 -5.29 -17.14 -3.86
CA ALA A 86 -6.58 -17.25 -4.52
C ALA A 86 -7.68 -17.72 -3.54
N LEU A 87 -7.38 -18.73 -2.71
CA LEU A 87 -8.28 -19.21 -1.67
C LEU A 87 -8.58 -18.13 -0.63
N SER A 88 -7.56 -17.46 -0.15
CA SER A 88 -7.68 -16.37 0.84
C SER A 88 -8.51 -15.21 0.32
N ALA A 89 -8.34 -14.84 -0.95
CA ALA A 89 -9.14 -13.79 -1.59
C ALA A 89 -10.62 -14.16 -1.69
N ALA A 90 -10.94 -15.44 -1.89
CA ALA A 90 -12.32 -15.92 -1.95
C ALA A 90 -13.01 -15.98 -0.58
N ILE A 91 -12.26 -16.32 0.47
CA ILE A 91 -12.80 -16.46 1.83
C ILE A 91 -12.83 -15.12 2.59
N GLY A 92 -11.81 -14.29 2.39
CA GLY A 92 -11.61 -13.02 3.11
C GLY A 92 -11.10 -13.21 4.51
N MET A 93 -12.02 -13.33 5.49
CA MET A 93 -11.70 -13.52 6.92
C MET A 93 -12.04 -14.94 7.36
N PHE A 94 -11.16 -15.54 8.14
CA PHE A 94 -11.26 -16.94 8.54
C PHE A 94 -11.79 -17.08 9.98
N ARG A 95 -12.95 -17.66 10.14
CA ARG A 95 -13.41 -18.18 11.44
C ARG A 95 -12.68 -19.47 11.78
N PHE A 96 -12.63 -19.82 13.05
CA PHE A 96 -11.92 -21.04 13.48
C PHE A 96 -12.32 -22.31 12.72
N PRO A 97 -13.63 -22.61 12.48
CA PRO A 97 -14.01 -23.79 11.69
C PRO A 97 -13.46 -23.75 10.26
N THR A 98 -13.48 -22.57 9.62
CA THR A 98 -12.97 -22.41 8.27
C THR A 98 -11.44 -22.54 8.22
N PHE A 99 -10.76 -21.96 9.20
CA PHE A 99 -9.32 -22.10 9.37
C PHE A 99 -8.93 -23.58 9.52
N LEU A 100 -9.59 -24.30 10.41
CA LEU A 100 -9.34 -25.71 10.65
C LEU A 100 -9.62 -26.54 9.38
N ALA A 101 -10.76 -26.33 8.73
CA ALA A 101 -11.14 -27.03 7.50
C ALA A 101 -10.14 -26.80 6.36
N VAL A 102 -9.59 -25.60 6.24
CA VAL A 102 -8.56 -25.29 5.23
C VAL A 102 -7.26 -26.05 5.53
N LEU A 103 -6.83 -26.09 6.79
CA LEU A 103 -5.66 -26.87 7.14
C LEU A 103 -5.88 -28.37 6.87
N GLU A 104 -7.03 -28.90 7.23
CA GLU A 104 -7.39 -30.31 6.97
C GLU A 104 -7.45 -30.63 5.48
N SER A 105 -8.19 -29.84 4.70
CA SER A 105 -8.46 -30.16 3.29
C SER A 105 -7.22 -30.03 2.41
N LYS A 106 -6.38 -29.04 2.68
CA LYS A 106 -5.21 -28.75 1.82
C LYS A 106 -4.03 -29.66 2.08
N TYR A 107 -3.89 -30.14 3.31
CA TYR A 107 -2.67 -30.85 3.71
C TYR A 107 -2.91 -32.32 4.05
N SER A 108 -4.16 -32.72 4.15
CA SER A 108 -4.54 -34.11 4.40
C SER A 108 -5.05 -34.87 3.16
N GLY A 109 -5.12 -34.23 2.02
CA GLY A 109 -5.68 -34.82 0.78
C GLY A 109 -4.86 -35.96 0.15
N GLY A 110 -3.76 -36.38 0.74
CA GLY A 110 -2.98 -37.54 0.32
C GLY A 110 -2.96 -38.61 1.40
N ASN A 111 -3.33 -39.82 1.07
CA ASN A 111 -3.39 -41.01 1.93
C ASN A 111 -2.04 -41.44 2.60
N THR A 112 -1.07 -40.54 2.71
CA THR A 112 0.32 -40.85 3.11
C THR A 112 0.86 -39.90 4.18
N LEU A 113 0.03 -39.03 4.77
CA LEU A 113 0.51 -38.16 5.85
C LEU A 113 0.68 -39.01 7.14
N ASP A 114 1.92 -38.98 7.61
CA ASP A 114 2.24 -39.52 8.92
C ASP A 114 1.57 -38.65 10.00
N THR A 115 0.61 -39.23 10.74
CA THR A 115 -0.11 -38.54 11.82
C THR A 115 0.84 -38.08 12.93
N VAL A 116 1.91 -38.84 13.17
CA VAL A 116 2.92 -38.49 14.16
C VAL A 116 3.67 -37.23 13.72
N ALA A 117 4.13 -37.19 12.48
CA ALA A 117 4.81 -36.02 11.93
C ALA A 117 3.91 -34.80 11.93
N LEU A 118 2.61 -34.99 11.66
CA LEU A 118 1.63 -33.90 11.69
C LEU A 118 1.43 -33.35 13.10
N THR A 119 1.32 -34.24 14.10
CA THR A 119 1.21 -33.86 15.52
C THR A 119 2.46 -33.11 15.98
N GLU A 120 3.65 -33.59 15.63
CA GLU A 120 4.93 -32.91 15.92
C GLU A 120 5.02 -31.55 15.26
N ALA A 121 4.59 -31.43 14.01
CA ALA A 121 4.60 -30.14 13.30
C ALA A 121 3.64 -29.13 13.93
N ILE A 122 2.47 -29.56 14.41
CA ILE A 122 1.52 -28.70 15.13
C ILE A 122 2.08 -28.32 16.51
N ASP A 123 2.74 -29.24 17.20
CA ASP A 123 3.41 -28.93 18.47
C ASP A 123 4.53 -27.89 18.28
N ASP A 124 5.32 -28.00 17.23
CA ASP A 124 6.31 -27.00 16.87
C ASP A 124 5.68 -25.61 16.61
N LEU A 125 4.56 -25.56 15.90
CA LEU A 125 3.80 -24.33 15.72
C LEU A 125 3.31 -23.75 17.05
N TYR A 126 2.76 -24.60 17.92
CA TYR A 126 2.30 -24.18 19.23
C TYR A 126 3.44 -23.57 20.06
N GLN A 127 4.59 -24.21 20.07
CA GLN A 127 5.77 -23.71 20.77
C GLN A 127 6.21 -22.36 20.21
N ILE A 128 6.21 -22.18 18.89
CA ILE A 128 6.59 -20.91 18.25
C ILE A 128 5.60 -19.79 18.58
N TYR A 129 4.30 -20.04 18.38
CA TYR A 129 3.29 -18.98 18.46
C TYR A 129 2.82 -18.73 19.90
N VAL A 130 2.49 -19.76 20.65
CA VAL A 130 1.90 -19.63 21.99
C VAL A 130 2.96 -19.56 23.08
N GLU A 131 3.96 -20.44 23.02
CA GLU A 131 5.04 -20.45 24.00
C GLU A 131 6.16 -19.45 23.70
N ASN A 132 6.09 -18.78 22.57
CA ASN A 132 7.08 -17.80 22.09
C ASN A 132 8.50 -18.38 21.99
N VAL A 133 8.65 -19.64 21.61
CA VAL A 133 9.96 -20.25 21.39
C VAL A 133 10.57 -19.63 20.11
N VAL A 134 11.66 -18.90 20.28
CA VAL A 134 12.40 -18.29 19.16
C VAL A 134 13.30 -19.33 18.50
N LYS A 135 13.97 -20.15 19.31
CA LYS A 135 14.83 -21.22 18.82
C LYS A 135 14.98 -22.32 19.88
N LYS A 136 15.07 -23.56 19.42
CA LYS A 136 15.42 -24.70 20.24
C LYS A 136 16.49 -25.56 19.54
N GLY A 137 17.27 -26.28 20.29
CA GLY A 137 18.29 -27.19 19.75
C GLY A 137 19.43 -27.45 20.69
N TYR A 138 20.32 -28.39 20.30
CA TYR A 138 21.49 -28.73 21.07
C TYR A 138 22.59 -27.69 20.92
N LEU A 139 23.17 -27.31 22.05
CA LEU A 139 24.40 -26.55 22.16
C LEU A 139 25.30 -27.19 23.21
N MET A 140 26.60 -27.05 23.02
CA MET A 140 27.54 -27.34 24.08
C MET A 140 27.73 -26.09 24.95
N LYS A 141 27.61 -26.26 26.26
CA LYS A 141 27.86 -25.21 27.26
C LYS A 141 29.11 -25.55 28.03
N LYS A 142 29.99 -24.56 28.18
CA LYS A 142 31.15 -24.67 29.04
C LYS A 142 30.75 -24.61 30.49
N GLY A 143 31.18 -25.57 31.28
CA GLY A 143 30.91 -25.59 32.71
C GLY A 143 31.66 -24.45 33.43
N PHE A 144 31.01 -23.95 34.51
CA PHE A 144 31.57 -22.84 35.28
C PHE A 144 32.73 -23.29 36.18
N LEU A 145 32.58 -24.42 36.87
CA LEU A 145 33.60 -24.95 37.80
C LEU A 145 34.64 -25.79 37.07
N LEU A 146 34.18 -26.60 36.12
CA LEU A 146 35.02 -27.41 35.27
C LEU A 146 34.90 -26.92 33.82
N PRO A 147 35.96 -26.54 33.14
CA PRO A 147 35.91 -25.98 31.79
C PRO A 147 35.64 -27.07 30.73
N THR A 148 34.82 -28.05 31.07
CA THR A 148 34.37 -29.11 30.14
C THR A 148 33.12 -28.67 29.38
N LEU A 149 33.11 -28.94 28.08
CA LEU A 149 31.96 -28.73 27.23
C LEU A 149 31.01 -29.91 27.39
N ARG A 150 29.73 -29.61 27.67
CA ARG A 150 28.66 -30.62 27.78
C ARG A 150 27.48 -30.22 26.89
N TYR A 151 26.88 -31.20 26.24
CA TYR A 151 25.67 -31.00 25.46
C TYR A 151 24.47 -30.78 26.37
N PHE A 152 23.67 -29.80 26.00
CA PHE A 152 22.37 -29.52 26.58
C PHE A 152 21.40 -29.17 25.47
N TRP A 153 20.13 -29.48 25.69
CA TRP A 153 19.03 -29.00 24.86
C TRP A 153 18.64 -27.61 25.34
N PHE A 154 18.76 -26.61 24.47
CA PHE A 154 18.43 -25.23 24.77
C PHE A 154 17.10 -24.85 24.17
N VAL A 155 16.29 -24.10 24.90
CA VAL A 155 15.04 -23.48 24.49
C VAL A 155 15.12 -21.99 24.79
N LEU A 156 15.09 -21.20 23.73
CA LEU A 156 15.22 -19.75 23.77
C LEU A 156 13.82 -19.13 23.62
N ARG A 157 13.45 -18.31 24.60
CA ARG A 157 12.26 -17.45 24.57
C ARG A 157 12.68 -16.00 24.80
N PRO A 158 11.87 -15.00 24.43
CA PRO A 158 12.12 -13.62 24.87
C PRO A 158 12.20 -13.54 26.39
N GLY A 159 13.32 -13.00 26.88
CA GLY A 159 13.56 -12.87 28.30
C GLY A 159 14.19 -14.08 28.99
N GLU A 160 14.28 -15.26 28.35
CA GLU A 160 14.85 -16.45 28.98
C GLU A 160 15.52 -17.42 28.01
N LEU A 161 16.58 -18.04 28.48
CA LEU A 161 17.24 -19.15 27.81
C LEU A 161 17.32 -20.32 28.80
N ALA A 162 16.42 -21.27 28.66
CA ALA A 162 16.39 -22.50 29.46
C ALA A 162 17.26 -23.57 28.80
N TYR A 163 17.90 -24.41 29.60
CA TYR A 163 18.63 -25.58 29.09
C TYR A 163 18.33 -26.83 29.89
N TYR A 164 18.25 -27.94 29.18
CA TYR A 164 17.81 -29.24 29.67
C TYR A 164 18.88 -30.32 29.36
N LYS A 165 18.83 -31.44 30.08
CA LYS A 165 19.73 -32.57 29.79
C LYS A 165 19.42 -33.21 28.43
N ASP A 166 18.15 -33.27 28.07
CA ASP A 166 17.65 -33.89 26.83
C ASP A 166 16.50 -33.08 26.20
N SER A 167 16.09 -33.47 25.00
CA SER A 167 14.99 -32.83 24.26
C SER A 167 13.60 -33.06 24.86
N GLN A 168 13.43 -33.94 25.82
CA GLN A 168 12.15 -34.21 26.49
C GLN A 168 11.73 -33.08 27.45
N GLN A 169 12.66 -32.17 27.80
CA GLN A 169 12.41 -30.94 28.59
C GLN A 169 11.70 -31.16 29.94
N LYS A 170 11.89 -32.34 30.58
CA LYS A 170 11.19 -32.69 31.84
C LYS A 170 11.55 -31.74 32.97
N GLU A 171 12.85 -31.53 33.21
CA GLU A 171 13.33 -30.64 34.27
C GLU A 171 14.47 -29.74 33.72
N PRO A 172 14.36 -28.41 33.87
CA PRO A 172 15.41 -27.53 33.45
C PRO A 172 16.67 -27.75 34.28
N SER A 173 17.80 -27.96 33.61
CA SER A 173 19.11 -28.02 34.25
C SER A 173 19.61 -26.61 34.66
N GLY A 174 19.01 -25.58 34.09
CA GLY A 174 19.21 -24.19 34.47
C GLY A 174 18.48 -23.25 33.57
N LEU A 175 18.40 -22.00 34.05
CA LEU A 175 17.75 -20.90 33.38
C LEU A 175 18.69 -19.70 33.36
N ILE A 176 18.77 -19.04 32.24
CA ILE A 176 19.53 -17.81 32.03
C ILE A 176 18.50 -16.72 31.68
N LEU A 177 18.39 -15.71 32.53
CA LEU A 177 17.49 -14.57 32.28
C LEU A 177 18.15 -13.61 31.26
N LEU A 178 17.35 -13.21 30.30
CA LEU A 178 17.74 -12.26 29.25
C LEU A 178 17.00 -10.94 29.45
N ASN A 179 17.75 -9.84 29.35
CA ASN A 179 17.21 -8.48 29.38
C ASN A 179 17.94 -7.60 28.35
N ALA A 180 17.52 -6.37 28.20
CA ALA A 180 18.08 -5.43 27.23
C ALA A 180 19.59 -5.15 27.42
N ASN A 181 20.16 -5.46 28.58
CA ASN A 181 21.59 -5.27 28.87
C ASN A 181 22.41 -6.53 28.53
N CYS A 182 21.77 -7.59 28.08
CA CYS A 182 22.45 -8.78 27.59
C CYS A 182 22.96 -8.54 26.18
N TRP A 183 24.04 -9.20 25.83
CA TRP A 183 24.54 -9.23 24.46
C TRP A 183 25.12 -10.60 24.12
N ALA A 184 25.06 -10.94 22.84
CA ALA A 184 25.66 -12.17 22.32
C ALA A 184 26.54 -11.85 21.13
N ASP A 185 27.74 -12.44 21.09
CA ASP A 185 28.70 -12.20 20.01
C ASP A 185 29.51 -13.44 19.70
N ALA A 186 30.06 -13.46 18.49
CA ALA A 186 30.91 -14.53 18.02
C ALA A 186 32.29 -14.47 18.68
N LEU A 187 32.78 -15.59 19.18
CA LEU A 187 34.17 -15.71 19.56
C LEU A 187 35.01 -15.96 18.31
N THR A 188 35.77 -14.96 17.87
CA THR A 188 36.67 -15.04 16.73
C THR A 188 38.07 -15.42 17.20
N ASN A 189 38.45 -16.69 17.03
CA ASN A 189 39.86 -17.09 17.11
C ASN A 189 40.47 -17.12 15.70
N SER A 190 41.60 -16.47 15.54
CA SER A 190 42.29 -16.34 14.26
C SER A 190 42.52 -17.70 13.57
N GLY A 191 41.89 -17.89 12.40
CA GLY A 191 42.28 -18.87 11.42
C GLY A 191 41.40 -20.10 11.18
N LYS A 192 40.31 -20.32 11.95
CA LYS A 192 39.34 -21.41 11.68
C LYS A 192 37.90 -20.91 11.86
N PRO A 193 36.94 -21.42 11.07
CA PRO A 193 35.52 -21.12 11.29
C PRO A 193 35.13 -21.61 12.68
N ASP A 194 35.05 -20.68 13.62
CA ASP A 194 34.76 -21.02 15.01
C ASP A 194 33.23 -21.15 15.17
N ARG A 195 32.83 -22.23 15.84
CA ARG A 195 31.42 -22.50 16.17
C ARG A 195 31.04 -21.90 17.52
N ARG A 196 31.96 -21.20 18.17
CA ARG A 196 31.80 -20.63 19.50
C ARG A 196 31.22 -19.23 19.46
N PHE A 197 30.40 -18.97 20.44
CA PHE A 197 29.87 -17.64 20.71
C PHE A 197 29.73 -17.45 22.21
N VAL A 198 29.60 -16.21 22.63
CA VAL A 198 29.47 -15.84 24.03
C VAL A 198 28.14 -15.13 24.24
N LEU A 199 27.46 -15.47 25.32
CA LEU A 199 26.32 -14.75 25.85
C LEU A 199 26.74 -14.08 27.15
N SER A 200 26.67 -12.76 27.20
CA SER A 200 26.93 -11.98 28.40
C SER A 200 25.61 -11.50 29.01
N THR A 201 25.47 -11.71 30.31
CA THR A 201 24.32 -11.26 31.06
C THR A 201 24.80 -10.45 32.28
N PRO A 202 24.01 -9.45 32.78
CA PRO A 202 24.42 -8.66 33.94
C PRO A 202 24.63 -9.48 35.21
N GLU A 203 23.84 -10.54 35.39
CA GLU A 203 23.87 -11.39 36.58
C GLU A 203 24.92 -12.50 36.52
N HIS A 204 25.24 -12.92 35.30
CA HIS A 204 26.18 -14.01 35.03
C HIS A 204 27.35 -13.49 34.21
N ARG A 205 28.52 -14.03 34.49
CA ARG A 205 29.70 -13.83 33.66
C ARG A 205 29.43 -14.42 32.27
N CYS A 206 30.22 -13.99 31.29
CA CYS A 206 30.15 -14.49 29.93
C CYS A 206 30.04 -16.00 29.86
N ILE A 207 28.97 -16.49 29.25
CA ILE A 207 28.70 -17.91 29.06
C ILE A 207 29.16 -18.31 27.67
N GLU A 208 30.15 -19.19 27.58
CA GLU A 208 30.64 -19.71 26.31
C GLU A 208 29.73 -20.87 25.85
N LEU A 209 29.22 -20.74 24.63
CA LEU A 209 28.38 -21.71 23.96
C LEU A 209 28.98 -22.11 22.63
N VAL A 210 28.79 -23.38 22.22
CA VAL A 210 29.30 -23.91 20.99
C VAL A 210 28.15 -24.55 20.21
N ALA A 211 27.93 -24.09 19.00
CA ALA A 211 26.97 -24.67 18.08
C ALA A 211 27.55 -25.90 17.37
N GLU A 212 26.69 -26.67 16.75
CA GLU A 212 27.07 -27.85 15.99
C GLU A 212 27.94 -27.47 14.78
N ASP A 213 27.59 -26.40 14.08
CA ASP A 213 28.24 -25.88 12.93
C ASP A 213 28.26 -24.33 12.89
N HIS A 214 28.93 -23.79 11.90
CA HIS A 214 29.00 -22.34 11.69
C HIS A 214 27.65 -21.71 11.38
N LYS A 215 26.79 -22.38 10.61
CA LYS A 215 25.44 -21.94 10.29
C LYS A 215 24.56 -21.88 11.54
N GLY A 216 24.63 -22.93 12.35
CA GLY A 216 23.93 -22.99 13.64
C GLY A 216 24.36 -21.86 14.56
N ARG A 217 25.66 -21.52 14.63
CA ARG A 217 26.15 -20.36 15.38
C ARG A 217 25.48 -19.06 14.94
N LEU A 218 25.46 -18.78 13.62
CA LEU A 218 24.84 -17.57 13.10
C LEU A 218 23.34 -17.52 13.41
N GLN A 219 22.66 -18.65 13.27
CA GLN A 219 21.24 -18.76 13.60
C GLN A 219 20.98 -18.54 15.09
N TRP A 220 21.83 -19.07 15.96
CA TRP A 220 21.70 -18.87 17.41
C TRP A 220 21.98 -17.42 17.80
N LEU A 221 22.98 -16.78 17.21
CA LEU A 221 23.27 -15.35 17.44
C LEU A 221 22.09 -14.47 17.02
N ALA A 222 21.52 -14.68 15.84
CA ALA A 222 20.37 -13.94 15.36
C ALA A 222 19.13 -14.17 16.26
N ALA A 223 18.90 -15.41 16.69
CA ALA A 223 17.82 -15.75 17.61
C ALA A 223 17.99 -15.08 18.98
N LEU A 224 19.22 -15.09 19.53
CA LEU A 224 19.53 -14.42 20.80
C LEU A 224 19.35 -12.92 20.71
N GLN A 225 19.77 -12.27 19.63
CA GLN A 225 19.54 -10.86 19.39
C GLN A 225 18.02 -10.54 19.40
N THR A 226 17.22 -11.34 18.71
CA THR A 226 15.76 -11.22 18.70
C THR A 226 15.18 -11.41 20.12
N ALA A 227 15.62 -12.43 20.86
CA ALA A 227 15.09 -12.70 22.20
C ALA A 227 15.48 -11.60 23.22
N ILE A 228 16.66 -11.03 23.09
CA ILE A 228 17.14 -9.91 23.90
C ILE A 228 16.33 -8.64 23.59
N GLN A 229 16.17 -8.34 22.30
CA GLN A 229 15.41 -7.16 21.85
C GLN A 229 13.97 -7.16 22.40
N HIS A 230 13.34 -8.33 22.44
CA HIS A 230 11.95 -8.48 22.87
C HIS A 230 11.81 -8.94 24.34
N SER A 231 12.89 -8.94 25.12
CA SER A 231 12.91 -9.42 26.50
C SER A 231 12.03 -8.64 27.47
N GLY A 232 11.75 -7.37 27.18
CA GLY A 232 10.92 -6.48 28.01
C GLY A 232 9.43 -6.51 27.68
N GLU A 233 8.99 -7.30 26.70
CA GLU A 233 7.61 -7.31 26.23
C GLU A 233 6.69 -8.08 27.16
N LYS A 234 5.71 -7.38 27.74
CA LYS A 234 4.74 -7.97 28.67
C LYS A 234 3.69 -8.84 28.00
N ILE A 235 3.39 -8.56 26.74
CA ILE A 235 2.24 -9.16 25.99
C ILE A 235 2.65 -10.43 25.24
N GLY A 236 3.94 -10.69 25.10
CA GLY A 236 4.47 -11.81 24.32
C GLY A 236 4.89 -11.42 22.91
N TYR A 237 6.00 -11.97 22.48
CA TYR A 237 6.67 -11.63 21.21
C TYR A 237 5.77 -11.82 19.99
N GLN A 238 5.14 -12.99 19.86
CA GLN A 238 4.30 -13.31 18.70
C GLN A 238 3.04 -12.44 18.64
N ARG A 239 2.44 -12.13 19.80
CA ARG A 239 1.29 -11.23 19.88
C ARG A 239 1.67 -9.81 19.48
N ASN A 240 2.83 -9.32 19.88
CA ASN A 240 3.33 -8.01 19.45
C ASN A 240 3.56 -7.95 17.95
N LEU A 241 4.17 -8.97 17.36
CA LEU A 241 4.32 -9.07 15.93
C LEU A 241 2.96 -9.10 15.20
N ALA A 242 1.99 -9.86 15.71
CA ALA A 242 0.64 -9.89 15.16
C ALA A 242 -0.04 -8.51 15.23
N ASN A 243 0.10 -7.81 16.37
CA ASN A 243 -0.42 -6.46 16.56
C ASN A 243 0.24 -5.44 15.60
N GLN A 244 1.54 -5.52 15.41
CA GLN A 244 2.24 -4.67 14.42
C GLN A 244 1.72 -4.91 13.00
N ARG A 245 1.58 -6.17 12.60
CA ARG A 245 1.02 -6.52 11.29
C ARG A 245 -0.42 -6.04 11.13
N ARG A 246 -1.23 -6.15 12.20
CA ARG A 246 -2.61 -5.64 12.25
C ARG A 246 -2.64 -4.12 12.07
N SER A 247 -1.81 -3.38 12.81
CA SER A 247 -1.70 -1.93 12.69
C SER A 247 -1.30 -1.49 11.27
N LEU A 248 -0.37 -2.20 10.64
CA LEU A 248 0.03 -1.94 9.27
C LEU A 248 -1.13 -2.19 8.28
N ARG A 249 -1.87 -3.29 8.45
CA ARG A 249 -3.07 -3.56 7.62
C ARG A 249 -4.14 -2.48 7.79
N GLN A 250 -4.37 -2.04 9.02
CA GLN A 250 -5.33 -0.97 9.31
C GLN A 250 -4.90 0.36 8.69
N ALA A 251 -3.63 0.74 8.82
CA ALA A 251 -3.10 1.94 8.20
C ALA A 251 -3.24 1.90 6.67
N THR A 252 -2.91 0.77 6.05
CA THR A 252 -3.07 0.59 4.60
C THR A 252 -4.55 0.63 4.17
N LYS A 253 -5.47 0.12 4.99
CA LYS A 253 -6.91 0.20 4.73
C LYS A 253 -7.39 1.64 4.82
N GLN A 254 -6.99 2.37 5.85
CA GLN A 254 -7.31 3.78 6.01
C GLN A 254 -6.82 4.63 4.85
N GLU A 255 -5.56 4.46 4.45
CA GLU A 255 -4.98 5.17 3.30
C GLU A 255 -5.76 4.90 2.01
N LYS A 256 -6.18 3.64 1.78
CA LYS A 256 -7.03 3.29 0.63
C LYS A 256 -8.42 3.91 0.71
N GLU A 257 -9.01 4.03 1.89
CA GLU A 257 -10.31 4.66 2.07
C GLU A 257 -10.22 6.18 1.90
N GLU A 258 -9.17 6.82 2.40
CA GLU A 258 -8.89 8.24 2.18
C GLU A 258 -8.71 8.56 0.70
N THR A 259 -7.90 7.78 -0.01
CA THR A 259 -7.72 7.95 -1.46
C THR A 259 -9.00 7.72 -2.24
N LYS A 260 -9.86 6.79 -1.80
CA LYS A 260 -11.17 6.56 -2.41
C LYS A 260 -12.12 7.74 -2.19
N LEU A 261 -12.11 8.32 -0.99
CA LEU A 261 -12.88 9.52 -0.65
C LEU A 261 -12.43 10.73 -1.47
N GLU A 262 -11.12 10.96 -1.57
CA GLU A 262 -10.55 12.01 -2.42
C GLU A 262 -10.98 11.85 -3.88
N LEU A 263 -10.92 10.63 -4.41
CA LEU A 263 -11.37 10.34 -5.76
C LEU A 263 -12.87 10.58 -5.95
N GLN A 264 -13.68 10.29 -4.93
CA GLN A 264 -15.11 10.59 -4.95
C GLN A 264 -15.38 12.10 -4.94
N HIS A 265 -14.66 12.86 -4.12
CA HIS A 265 -14.75 14.33 -4.09
C HIS A 265 -14.34 14.94 -5.43
N GLU A 266 -13.26 14.43 -6.02
CA GLU A 266 -12.83 14.89 -7.34
C GLU A 266 -13.88 14.61 -8.43
N ARG A 267 -14.48 13.41 -8.42
CA ARG A 267 -15.59 13.08 -9.33
C ARG A 267 -16.80 13.98 -9.14
N GLN A 268 -17.16 14.28 -7.90
CA GLN A 268 -18.26 15.21 -7.62
C GLN A 268 -17.94 16.63 -8.09
N ALA A 269 -16.70 17.10 -7.88
CA ALA A 269 -16.26 18.40 -8.36
C ALA A 269 -16.29 18.49 -9.90
N ARG A 270 -15.87 17.43 -10.60
CA ARG A 270 -15.95 17.34 -12.07
C ARG A 270 -17.40 17.39 -12.56
N VAL A 271 -18.29 16.63 -11.93
CA VAL A 271 -19.72 16.66 -12.26
C VAL A 271 -20.33 18.04 -12.02
N ALA A 272 -20.00 18.69 -10.91
CA ALA A 272 -20.44 20.04 -10.61
C ALA A 272 -19.93 21.07 -11.66
N ALA A 273 -18.67 20.98 -12.05
CA ALA A 273 -18.08 21.81 -13.09
C ALA A 273 -18.77 21.57 -14.46
N GLU A 274 -19.07 20.31 -14.80
CA GLU A 274 -19.80 19.99 -16.03
C GLU A 274 -21.22 20.57 -16.04
N ILE A 275 -21.92 20.48 -14.90
CA ILE A 275 -23.24 21.10 -14.75
C ILE A 275 -23.15 22.63 -14.91
N GLN A 276 -22.14 23.26 -14.35
CA GLN A 276 -21.92 24.70 -14.53
C GLN A 276 -21.59 25.06 -15.98
N ALA A 277 -20.74 24.29 -16.64
CA ALA A 277 -20.44 24.48 -18.06
C ALA A 277 -21.69 24.35 -18.93
N ARG A 278 -22.53 23.34 -18.68
CA ARG A 278 -23.81 23.19 -19.40
C ARG A 278 -24.78 24.36 -19.15
N LYS A 279 -24.83 24.89 -17.91
CA LYS A 279 -25.64 26.09 -17.60
C LYS A 279 -25.12 27.32 -18.36
N LEU A 280 -23.82 27.52 -18.39
CA LEU A 280 -23.21 28.64 -19.15
C LEU A 280 -23.46 28.48 -20.66
N GLU A 281 -23.35 27.29 -21.19
CA GLU A 281 -23.68 27.01 -22.59
C GLU A 281 -25.17 27.27 -22.90
N ALA A 282 -26.08 26.89 -21.99
CA ALA A 282 -27.49 27.16 -22.14
C ALA A 282 -27.79 28.68 -22.11
N LEU A 283 -27.14 29.42 -21.22
CA LEU A 283 -27.24 30.88 -21.16
C LEU A 283 -26.69 31.52 -22.44
N SER A 284 -25.54 31.08 -22.92
CA SER A 284 -24.95 31.55 -24.19
C SER A 284 -25.89 31.31 -25.37
N LYS A 285 -26.51 30.12 -25.45
CA LYS A 285 -27.51 29.80 -26.48
C LYS A 285 -28.72 30.72 -26.37
N GLN A 286 -29.17 31.03 -25.15
CA GLN A 286 -30.30 31.94 -24.91
C GLN A 286 -29.98 33.37 -25.33
N GLU A 287 -28.74 33.82 -25.07
CA GLU A 287 -28.27 35.13 -25.54
C GLU A 287 -28.13 35.20 -27.06
N CYS A 288 -27.58 34.14 -27.69
CA CYS A 288 -27.53 34.04 -29.14
C CYS A 288 -28.96 34.12 -29.76
N ALA A 289 -29.92 33.41 -29.17
CA ALA A 289 -31.30 33.48 -29.64
C ALA A 289 -31.91 34.90 -29.51
N LYS A 290 -31.58 35.62 -28.41
CA LYS A 290 -32.02 37.02 -28.25
C LYS A 290 -31.36 37.94 -29.30
N VAL A 291 -30.08 37.73 -29.58
CA VAL A 291 -29.40 38.48 -30.63
C VAL A 291 -30.05 38.23 -31.98
N GLN A 292 -30.40 36.99 -32.27
CA GLN A 292 -31.05 36.64 -33.55
C GLN A 292 -32.46 37.26 -33.65
N GLN A 293 -33.20 37.28 -32.54
CA GLN A 293 -34.50 37.99 -32.49
C GLN A 293 -34.34 39.50 -32.71
N LEU A 294 -33.29 40.10 -32.16
CA LEU A 294 -32.99 41.51 -32.36
C LEU A 294 -32.59 41.81 -33.81
N GLU A 295 -31.84 40.90 -34.42
CA GLU A 295 -31.48 41.00 -35.85
C GLU A 295 -32.73 40.88 -36.74
N ASP A 296 -33.63 39.94 -36.43
CA ASP A 296 -34.90 39.81 -37.17
C ASP A 296 -35.80 41.08 -37.02
N VAL A 297 -35.83 41.67 -35.81
CA VAL A 297 -36.56 42.94 -35.58
C VAL A 297 -35.90 44.07 -36.34
N LYS A 298 -34.53 44.13 -36.36
CA LYS A 298 -33.80 45.11 -37.13
C LYS A 298 -34.08 44.98 -38.65
N GLN A 299 -34.06 43.76 -39.19
CA GLN A 299 -34.41 43.52 -40.58
C GLN A 299 -35.83 43.96 -40.92
N LYS A 300 -36.80 43.71 -40.04
CA LYS A 300 -38.18 44.15 -40.21
C LYS A 300 -38.26 45.70 -40.19
N LEU A 301 -37.55 46.33 -39.28
CA LEU A 301 -37.46 47.80 -39.23
C LEU A 301 -36.81 48.41 -40.47
N GLU A 302 -35.73 47.74 -40.96
CA GLU A 302 -35.09 48.16 -42.21
C GLU A 302 -36.03 48.02 -43.45
N LEU A 303 -36.81 46.93 -43.49
CA LEU A 303 -37.83 46.72 -44.52
C LEU A 303 -38.94 47.81 -44.44
N LEU A 304 -39.47 48.05 -43.23
CA LEU A 304 -40.48 49.13 -43.01
C LEU A 304 -39.92 50.49 -43.41
N LEU A 305 -38.65 50.73 -43.06
CA LEU A 305 -37.99 51.99 -43.41
C LEU A 305 -37.74 52.09 -44.94
N GLN A 306 -37.59 50.94 -45.60
CA GLN A 306 -37.47 50.87 -47.06
C GLN A 306 -38.82 51.07 -47.75
N GLU A 307 -39.89 50.51 -47.18
CA GLU A 307 -41.28 50.71 -47.62
C GLU A 307 -41.69 52.18 -47.40
N GLU A 308 -41.35 52.76 -46.26
CA GLU A 308 -41.61 54.16 -45.96
C GLU A 308 -40.81 55.10 -46.90
N LYS A 309 -39.55 54.76 -47.18
CA LYS A 309 -38.75 55.46 -48.18
C LYS A 309 -39.33 55.32 -49.58
N GLN A 310 -39.97 54.18 -49.88
CA GLN A 310 -40.61 53.97 -51.17
C GLN A 310 -41.92 54.74 -51.26
N ALA A 311 -42.69 54.76 -50.20
CA ALA A 311 -43.91 55.58 -50.10
C ALA A 311 -43.61 57.08 -50.18
N LEU A 312 -42.47 57.52 -49.52
CA LEU A 312 -42.03 58.91 -49.62
C LEU A 312 -41.54 59.28 -51.05
N ARG A 313 -40.93 58.34 -51.77
CA ARG A 313 -40.55 58.55 -53.21
C ARG A 313 -41.82 58.64 -54.06
N ASP A 314 -42.80 57.82 -53.81
CA ASP A 314 -44.06 57.84 -54.53
C ASP A 314 -44.82 59.17 -54.27
N GLU A 315 -44.79 59.66 -53.00
CA GLU A 315 -45.27 60.98 -52.66
C GLU A 315 -44.47 62.13 -53.30
N GLU A 316 -43.13 61.97 -53.38
CA GLU A 316 -42.22 62.96 -54.04
C GLU A 316 -42.48 63.05 -55.56
N ILE A 317 -42.80 61.92 -56.20
CA ILE A 317 -43.25 61.91 -57.61
C ILE A 317 -44.57 62.70 -57.77
N VAL A 318 -45.48 62.56 -56.77
CA VAL A 318 -46.75 63.35 -56.75
C VAL A 318 -46.52 64.85 -56.44
N ARG A 319 -45.49 65.12 -55.63
CA ARG A 319 -45.18 66.49 -55.20
C ARG A 319 -44.00 67.17 -56.03
N SER A 320 -43.59 66.62 -57.16
CA SER A 320 -42.53 67.16 -58.03
C SER A 320 -42.77 68.55 -58.54
N LEU A 321 -43.96 69.10 -58.25
CA LEU A 321 -44.35 70.50 -58.58
C LEU A 321 -44.07 71.54 -57.46
N GLN A 322 -43.48 71.15 -56.37
CA GLN A 322 -43.12 72.07 -55.28
C GLN A 322 -41.60 72.03 -54.93
N ALA A 323 -40.81 72.74 -55.69
CA ALA A 323 -39.32 72.80 -55.55
C ALA A 323 -38.80 73.23 -54.17
N ARG A 324 -39.63 73.62 -53.28
CA ARG A 324 -39.30 74.10 -51.94
C ARG A 324 -39.16 72.97 -50.92
N VAL A 325 -39.93 71.91 -51.11
CA VAL A 325 -39.98 70.74 -50.17
C VAL A 325 -38.78 69.83 -50.43
N LEU A 326 -38.32 69.74 -51.67
CA LEU A 326 -37.12 68.99 -52.05
C LEU A 326 -35.83 69.41 -51.33
N ARG A 327 -35.69 70.71 -51.01
CA ARG A 327 -34.49 71.14 -50.33
C ARG A 327 -34.45 70.81 -48.84
N GLU A 328 -35.59 70.87 -48.19
CA GLU A 328 -35.71 70.48 -46.77
C GLU A 328 -35.64 68.95 -46.57
N GLU A 329 -36.11 68.16 -47.52
CA GLU A 329 -35.99 66.74 -47.51
C GLU A 329 -34.54 66.28 -47.78
N TRP A 330 -33.83 66.97 -48.58
CA TRP A 330 -32.41 66.75 -48.84
C TRP A 330 -31.59 66.94 -47.54
N GLU A 331 -31.85 68.02 -46.80
CA GLU A 331 -31.15 68.31 -45.56
C GLU A 331 -31.49 67.25 -44.48
N LYS A 332 -32.72 66.78 -44.48
CA LYS A 332 -33.13 65.64 -43.57
C LYS A 332 -32.47 64.32 -43.95
N ARG A 333 -32.32 64.05 -45.24
CA ARG A 333 -31.61 62.85 -45.70
C ARG A 333 -30.14 62.86 -45.29
N GLU A 334 -29.48 63.99 -45.44
CA GLU A 334 -28.09 64.11 -45.03
C GLU A 334 -27.90 63.97 -43.53
N GLN A 335 -28.88 64.43 -42.72
CA GLN A 335 -28.87 64.24 -41.29
C GLN A 335 -29.11 62.77 -40.88
N LEU A 336 -30.04 62.08 -41.56
CA LEU A 336 -30.33 60.67 -41.34
C LEU A 336 -29.13 59.77 -41.76
N GLU A 337 -28.48 60.11 -42.83
CA GLU A 337 -27.31 59.38 -43.30
C GLU A 337 -26.12 59.51 -42.32
N LYS A 338 -25.93 60.74 -41.76
CA LYS A 338 -24.94 60.96 -40.69
C LYS A 338 -25.31 60.18 -39.41
N LEU A 339 -26.59 60.15 -39.05
CA LEU A 339 -27.05 59.36 -37.92
C LEU A 339 -26.93 57.85 -38.17
N GLN A 340 -27.14 57.43 -39.42
CA GLN A 340 -26.99 56.03 -39.79
C GLN A 340 -25.50 55.61 -39.78
N GLU A 341 -24.61 56.47 -40.20
CA GLU A 341 -23.16 56.27 -40.10
C GLU A 341 -22.70 56.20 -38.63
N GLU A 342 -23.26 57.02 -37.75
CA GLU A 342 -22.96 56.95 -36.30
C GLU A 342 -23.49 55.64 -35.68
N GLN A 343 -24.72 55.25 -36.07
CA GLN A 343 -25.25 53.96 -35.60
C GLN A 343 -24.46 52.76 -36.13
N GLN A 344 -24.02 52.85 -37.37
CA GLN A 344 -23.20 51.79 -37.96
C GLN A 344 -21.82 51.67 -37.26
N LYS A 345 -21.21 52.80 -36.93
CA LYS A 345 -19.99 52.85 -36.12
C LYS A 345 -20.18 52.27 -34.73
N LEU A 346 -21.34 52.56 -34.09
CA LEU A 346 -21.69 52.03 -32.79
C LEU A 346 -21.91 50.49 -32.87
N LEU A 347 -22.57 50.03 -33.94
CA LEU A 347 -22.80 48.58 -34.18
C LEU A 347 -21.51 47.82 -34.47
N GLU A 348 -20.58 48.44 -35.20
CA GLU A 348 -19.25 47.85 -35.40
C GLU A 348 -18.42 47.78 -34.11
N MET A 349 -18.49 48.84 -33.28
CA MET A 349 -17.85 48.80 -31.97
C MET A 349 -18.47 47.75 -31.04
N GLU A 350 -19.76 47.54 -31.10
CA GLU A 350 -20.43 46.46 -30.31
C GLU A 350 -20.05 45.07 -30.84
N LYS A 351 -19.96 44.88 -32.16
CA LYS A 351 -19.45 43.65 -32.79
C LYS A 351 -18.01 43.38 -32.37
N MET A 352 -17.17 44.38 -32.35
CA MET A 352 -15.78 44.22 -31.91
C MET A 352 -15.70 43.83 -30.44
N LYS A 353 -16.49 44.45 -29.58
CA LYS A 353 -16.56 44.05 -28.15
C LYS A 353 -17.07 42.63 -27.96
N ARG A 354 -18.04 42.19 -28.75
CA ARG A 354 -18.53 40.81 -28.72
C ARG A 354 -17.48 39.80 -29.18
N LEU A 355 -16.78 40.10 -30.27
CA LEU A 355 -15.68 39.27 -30.75
C LEU A 355 -14.54 39.18 -29.73
N GLU A 356 -14.25 40.27 -29.03
CA GLU A 356 -13.26 40.31 -27.99
C GLU A 356 -13.69 39.46 -26.76
N PHE A 357 -14.99 39.55 -26.40
CA PHE A 357 -15.59 38.72 -25.34
C PHE A 357 -15.59 37.23 -25.71
N GLU A 358 -15.98 36.90 -26.97
CA GLU A 358 -15.93 35.51 -27.46
C GLU A 358 -14.48 34.98 -27.52
N ARG A 359 -13.51 35.86 -27.86
CA ARG A 359 -12.10 35.52 -27.84
C ARG A 359 -11.62 35.21 -26.43
N MET A 360 -11.98 36.05 -25.46
CA MET A 360 -11.68 35.84 -24.05
C MET A 360 -12.32 34.56 -23.52
N GLN A 361 -13.58 34.32 -23.91
CA GLN A 361 -14.28 33.10 -23.51
C GLN A 361 -13.60 31.84 -24.09
N ARG A 362 -13.23 31.83 -25.36
CA ARG A 362 -12.48 30.74 -25.99
C ARG A 362 -11.10 30.55 -25.37
N GLU A 363 -10.47 31.63 -24.96
CA GLU A 363 -9.18 31.57 -24.28
C GLU A 363 -9.32 30.95 -22.88
N ASN A 364 -10.36 31.33 -22.14
CA ASN A 364 -10.68 30.72 -20.85
C ASN A 364 -11.06 29.25 -21.00
N GLU A 365 -11.82 28.89 -22.04
CA GLU A 365 -12.14 27.48 -22.35
C GLU A 365 -10.88 26.67 -22.69
N ARG A 366 -9.95 27.26 -23.45
CA ARG A 366 -8.65 26.62 -23.72
C ARG A 366 -7.83 26.43 -22.46
N GLN A 367 -7.76 27.46 -21.60
CA GLN A 367 -7.03 27.38 -20.33
C GLN A 367 -7.63 26.32 -19.41
N LEU A 368 -8.97 26.21 -19.36
CA LEU A 368 -9.68 25.17 -18.63
C LEU A 368 -9.41 23.78 -19.22
N HIS A 369 -9.41 23.69 -20.55
CA HIS A 369 -9.09 22.43 -21.23
C HIS A 369 -7.63 22.02 -21.01
N ASP A 370 -6.69 22.98 -21.13
CA ASP A 370 -5.27 22.74 -20.87
C ASP A 370 -4.99 22.37 -19.41
N ALA A 371 -5.72 23.01 -18.48
CA ALA A 371 -5.66 22.65 -17.07
C ALA A 371 -6.20 21.22 -16.83
N GLY A 372 -7.28 20.86 -17.52
CA GLY A 372 -7.82 19.50 -17.48
C GLY A 372 -6.85 18.46 -18.04
N LEU A 373 -6.19 18.76 -19.15
CA LEU A 373 -5.16 17.90 -19.73
C LEU A 373 -3.94 17.74 -18.81
N ARG A 374 -3.51 18.84 -18.18
CA ARG A 374 -2.42 18.79 -17.19
C ARG A 374 -2.79 17.96 -15.98
N LEU A 375 -4.03 18.09 -15.50
CA LEU A 375 -4.55 17.23 -14.42
C LEU A 375 -4.53 15.75 -14.81
N GLN A 376 -4.99 15.42 -16.02
CA GLN A 376 -4.92 14.05 -16.53
C GLN A 376 -3.48 13.54 -16.67
N GLN A 377 -2.57 14.41 -17.12
CA GLN A 377 -1.15 14.04 -17.20
C GLN A 377 -0.56 13.77 -15.82
N LEU A 378 -0.84 14.66 -14.86
CA LEU A 378 -0.39 14.47 -13.48
C LEU A 378 -1.00 13.22 -12.82
N GLU A 379 -2.26 12.92 -13.15
CA GLU A 379 -2.90 11.67 -12.69
C GLU A 379 -2.24 10.42 -13.31
N ALA A 380 -1.91 10.49 -14.59
CA ALA A 380 -1.19 9.42 -15.28
C ALA A 380 0.24 9.24 -14.74
N GLU A 381 0.95 10.36 -14.53
CA GLU A 381 2.28 10.34 -13.91
C GLU A 381 2.22 9.80 -12.48
N ARG A 382 1.22 10.19 -11.71
CA ARG A 382 0.99 9.64 -10.37
C ARG A 382 0.73 8.14 -10.41
N GLN A 383 -0.13 7.69 -11.34
CA GLN A 383 -0.39 6.26 -11.50
C GLN A 383 0.87 5.50 -11.95
N HIS A 384 1.66 6.13 -12.84
CA HIS A 384 2.94 5.56 -13.26
C HIS A 384 3.92 5.45 -12.09
N LEU A 385 4.08 6.54 -11.34
CA LEU A 385 4.92 6.55 -10.14
C LEU A 385 4.45 5.55 -9.07
N ASP A 386 3.13 5.40 -8.91
CA ASP A 386 2.54 4.44 -7.96
C ASP A 386 2.82 2.98 -8.41
N THR A 387 2.80 2.73 -9.74
CA THR A 387 3.19 1.43 -10.29
C THR A 387 4.68 1.19 -10.20
N GLU A 388 5.50 2.23 -10.44
CA GLU A 388 6.95 2.15 -10.26
C GLU A 388 7.33 1.95 -8.80
N LEU A 389 6.66 2.66 -7.88
CA LEU A 389 6.86 2.49 -6.45
C LEU A 389 6.53 1.06 -6.01
N ARG A 390 5.40 0.53 -6.50
CA ARG A 390 5.04 -0.88 -6.24
C ARG A 390 6.06 -1.84 -6.81
N ALA A 391 6.48 -1.59 -8.05
CA ALA A 391 7.51 -2.41 -8.70
C ALA A 391 8.87 -2.28 -8.01
N ALA A 392 9.20 -1.09 -7.49
CA ALA A 392 10.40 -0.86 -6.69
C ALA A 392 10.31 -1.58 -5.34
N CYS A 393 9.18 -1.46 -4.65
CA CYS A 393 8.94 -2.19 -3.40
C CYS A 393 9.00 -3.70 -3.59
N GLU A 394 8.43 -4.20 -4.71
CA GLU A 394 8.56 -5.62 -5.06
C GLU A 394 10.00 -6.02 -5.40
N LYS A 395 10.74 -5.13 -6.09
CA LYS A 395 12.17 -5.37 -6.38
C LYS A 395 13.02 -5.36 -5.11
N VAL A 396 12.76 -4.43 -4.19
CA VAL A 396 13.41 -4.40 -2.87
C VAL A 396 13.10 -5.69 -2.12
N LYS A 397 11.83 -6.08 -2.08
CA LYS A 397 11.40 -7.33 -1.44
C LYS A 397 12.07 -8.56 -2.06
N ARG A 398 12.12 -8.62 -3.41
CA ARG A 398 12.83 -9.69 -4.13
C ARG A 398 14.33 -9.62 -3.94
N ALA A 399 14.89 -8.40 -3.79
CA ALA A 399 16.31 -8.23 -3.50
C ALA A 399 16.66 -8.68 -2.09
N GLU A 400 15.80 -8.38 -1.11
CA GLU A 400 15.93 -8.86 0.26
C GLU A 400 15.79 -10.38 0.33
N GLU A 401 14.80 -10.94 -0.40
CA GLU A 401 14.62 -12.39 -0.54
C GLU A 401 15.82 -13.04 -1.27
N ALA A 402 16.32 -12.37 -2.31
CA ALA A 402 17.51 -12.83 -3.05
C ALA A 402 18.77 -12.71 -2.22
N GLN A 403 18.89 -11.65 -1.43
CA GLN A 403 19.98 -11.47 -0.48
C GLN A 403 19.95 -12.57 0.59
N PHE A 404 18.76 -12.84 1.12
CA PHE A 404 18.55 -13.94 2.06
C PHE A 404 18.90 -15.31 1.46
N LEU A 405 18.50 -15.53 0.19
CA LEU A 405 18.84 -16.76 -0.55
C LEU A 405 20.33 -16.84 -0.91
N LEU A 406 20.94 -15.68 -1.24
CA LEU A 406 22.37 -15.58 -1.51
C LEU A 406 23.20 -15.80 -0.23
N GLU A 407 22.77 -15.24 0.88
CA GLU A 407 23.37 -15.48 2.19
C GLU A 407 23.25 -16.96 2.57
N ALA A 408 22.08 -17.57 2.32
CA ALA A 408 21.87 -19.00 2.49
C ALA A 408 22.73 -19.86 1.55
N GLN A 409 22.97 -19.39 0.30
CA GLN A 409 23.84 -20.06 -0.67
C GLN A 409 25.34 -19.89 -0.35
N ILE A 410 25.72 -18.73 0.19
CA ILE A 410 27.11 -18.47 0.62
C ILE A 410 27.49 -19.40 1.78
N VAL A 411 26.52 -19.64 2.69
CA VAL A 411 26.70 -20.58 3.82
C VAL A 411 26.73 -22.04 3.35
N ALA A 412 26.10 -22.35 2.21
CA ALA A 412 26.01 -23.71 1.68
C ALA A 412 27.17 -24.13 0.74
N ARG A 413 28.06 -23.22 0.40
CA ARG A 413 29.18 -23.57 -0.47
C ARG A 413 30.47 -23.84 0.32
N PRO A 414 31.04 -25.00 0.18
CA PRO A 414 32.39 -25.22 0.69
C PRO A 414 33.40 -24.39 -0.12
N LEU A 415 34.16 -23.61 0.57
CA LEU A 415 35.20 -22.79 0.02
C LEU A 415 36.24 -23.69 -0.69
N ARG A 416 36.22 -23.76 -1.99
CA ARG A 416 37.38 -24.10 -2.79
C ARG A 416 37.92 -22.84 -3.45
N GLY A 417 39.09 -22.52 -3.02
CA GLY A 417 40.16 -21.78 -3.75
C GLY A 417 39.76 -20.50 -4.47
N GLY A 418 40.16 -19.43 -3.93
CA GLY A 418 40.85 -18.30 -4.54
C GLY A 418 40.28 -17.71 -5.83
N GLU A 419 39.24 -16.92 -5.74
CA GLU A 419 39.08 -15.86 -6.73
C GLU A 419 38.70 -14.57 -6.03
N ARG A 420 39.50 -13.56 -6.29
CA ARG A 420 39.28 -12.20 -5.81
C ARG A 420 37.97 -11.67 -6.38
N ILE A 421 36.97 -11.51 -5.54
CA ILE A 421 35.75 -10.77 -5.90
C ILE A 421 36.17 -9.31 -6.11
N ARG A 422 36.17 -8.89 -7.36
CA ARG A 422 36.25 -7.47 -7.70
C ARG A 422 35.04 -6.80 -7.13
N ARG A 423 35.27 -5.83 -6.26
CA ARG A 423 34.23 -4.90 -5.83
C ARG A 423 33.57 -4.28 -7.07
N THR A 424 32.31 -4.49 -7.22
CA THR A 424 31.53 -3.74 -8.19
C THR A 424 31.64 -2.26 -7.84
N GLN A 425 32.19 -1.52 -8.75
CA GLN A 425 32.28 -0.06 -8.63
C GLN A 425 30.87 0.51 -8.51
N SER A 426 30.72 1.42 -7.57
CA SER A 426 29.54 2.29 -7.50
C SER A 426 29.29 2.93 -8.87
N PHE A 427 28.04 2.95 -9.27
CA PHE A 427 27.61 3.55 -10.52
C PHE A 427 28.04 5.02 -10.57
N VAL A 428 29.02 5.31 -11.37
CA VAL A 428 29.38 6.68 -11.74
C VAL A 428 28.73 6.91 -13.10
N PRO A 429 27.86 7.89 -13.22
CA PRO A 429 27.22 8.14 -14.51
C PRO A 429 28.28 8.44 -15.56
N THR A 430 28.17 7.73 -16.68
CA THR A 430 29.11 7.86 -17.78
C THR A 430 28.99 9.25 -18.41
N THR A 431 30.12 9.76 -18.87
CA THR A 431 30.30 11.07 -19.53
C THR A 431 29.32 11.36 -20.68
N LYS A 432 28.49 10.41 -21.08
CA LYS A 432 27.46 10.60 -22.11
C LYS A 432 26.18 11.30 -21.62
N GLU A 433 25.94 11.35 -20.30
CA GLU A 433 24.75 12.02 -19.74
C GLU A 433 24.98 13.52 -19.46
N ARG A 434 26.25 13.95 -19.38
CA ARG A 434 26.59 15.36 -19.21
C ARG A 434 26.02 16.32 -20.28
N PRO A 435 25.97 15.96 -21.57
CA PRO A 435 25.40 16.86 -22.58
C PRO A 435 23.90 17.11 -22.46
N LEU A 436 23.17 16.18 -21.81
CA LEU A 436 21.72 16.31 -21.62
C LEU A 436 21.37 17.28 -20.49
N LEU A 437 22.18 17.31 -19.44
CA LEU A 437 22.01 18.25 -18.33
C LEU A 437 22.37 19.68 -18.73
N GLU A 438 23.44 19.87 -19.52
CA GLU A 438 23.79 21.18 -20.06
C GLU A 438 22.73 21.73 -21.04
N LYS A 439 22.05 20.84 -21.79
CA LYS A 439 20.93 21.26 -22.66
C LYS A 439 19.70 21.72 -21.90
N LEU A 440 19.47 21.21 -20.74
CA LEU A 440 18.35 21.62 -19.87
C LEU A 440 18.62 22.93 -19.15
N GLU A 441 19.88 23.23 -18.82
CA GLU A 441 20.26 24.51 -18.22
C GLU A 441 20.31 25.69 -19.22
N SER A 442 20.57 25.41 -20.51
CA SER A 442 20.58 26.42 -21.55
C SER A 442 19.19 26.85 -22.06
N SER A 443 18.12 26.19 -21.58
CA SER A 443 16.73 26.50 -21.97
C SER A 443 15.99 27.39 -20.97
N ARG A 444 16.69 28.21 -20.21
CA ARG A 444 16.04 29.29 -19.44
C ARG A 444 15.57 30.39 -20.35
N PRO A 445 14.30 30.80 -20.32
CA PRO A 445 13.82 31.89 -21.16
C PRO A 445 14.46 33.19 -20.72
N VAL A 446 15.02 33.88 -21.71
CA VAL A 446 15.52 35.27 -21.59
C VAL A 446 14.35 36.15 -21.17
N THR A 447 14.45 36.77 -20.03
CA THR A 447 13.56 37.85 -19.58
C THR A 447 13.69 39.03 -20.53
N LEU A 448 12.66 39.28 -21.31
CA LEU A 448 12.50 40.52 -22.06
C LEU A 448 12.34 41.67 -21.05
N GLN A 449 13.37 42.49 -20.97
CA GLN A 449 13.30 43.81 -20.35
C GLN A 449 12.23 44.65 -21.06
N LYS A 450 11.28 45.17 -20.29
CA LYS A 450 10.44 46.29 -20.68
C LYS A 450 11.31 47.55 -20.86
N ASN A 451 11.30 48.10 -22.03
CA ASN A 451 11.56 49.52 -22.26
C ASN A 451 10.33 50.14 -22.93
N LEU A 452 9.78 51.16 -22.24
CA LEU A 452 8.86 52.23 -22.67
C LEU A 452 7.51 51.80 -23.23
#